data_22bb485e880dcfbcaf41afb530c9c7cb
#
_entry.id   22bb485e880dcfbcaf41afb530c9c7cb
#
_cell.length_a   1.000
_cell.length_b   1.000
_cell.length_c   1.000
_cell.angle_alpha   90.00
_cell.angle_beta   90.00
_cell.angle_gamma   90.00
#
_symmetry.space_group_name_H-M   'P 1'
#
loop_
_entity.id
_entity.type
_entity.pdbx_description
1 polymer ?
#
loop_
_entity_poly.entity_id
_entity_poly.type
_entity_poly.pdbx_seq_one_letter_code
_entity_poly.pdbx_strand_id
1 'polypeptide(L)'
;MAAPPRVSQRSARSRTGGAPPGSARVAVRDEQVLSAAAARIAREALRADVSIESLAKLAHADAAFAMKLLALVNSPAFARSRAVSDINQAASLLGIRGLRSVALSLLVSGLCPQGESCRVLMANSLRRAVACRRIAAELGIKDLDACFATGLFLDSGLLQHAQQNVGLAVSIAGGPAHHRILREKAEGLTPHPIVGAHLAESYALPADTVAAIRTHHDAEPPADVLGQVAWLAEWVAGVFESPDVERARASALEQAQKVGLGAAQVAALLDALPGQVSEVAEALDSDVGELHDLEALRNDAGRLLADIHQQYEGVIRKLGELLEEKDRLTEELRKANETLGSLARTDALTGLPNRRALEDELVRCASRARREKGWLSLVALDVDHFKKFNDTHGHAAGDAVLATVGRVLV
;
A
#
# COMPACT_ATOMS: atom_id res chain seq x y z
N MET A 1 -24.50 -19.99 -49.27
CA MET A 1 -25.62 -19.12 -48.83
C MET A 1 -26.42 -19.87 -47.80
N ALA A 2 -26.23 -19.55 -46.53
CA ALA A 2 -27.08 -19.99 -45.43
C ALA A 2 -27.03 -18.91 -44.33
N ALA A 3 -28.16 -18.39 -43.97
CA ALA A 3 -28.32 -17.29 -43.01
C ALA A 3 -28.19 -17.78 -41.57
N PRO A 4 -27.77 -16.92 -40.61
CA PRO A 4 -27.71 -17.28 -39.21
C PRO A 4 -29.06 -17.13 -38.48
N PRO A 5 -29.27 -17.84 -37.37
CA PRO A 5 -30.58 -17.87 -36.68
C PRO A 5 -30.76 -16.63 -35.76
N ARG A 6 -32.00 -16.15 -35.72
CA ARG A 6 -32.49 -15.07 -34.85
C ARG A 6 -32.57 -15.54 -33.38
N VAL A 7 -32.00 -14.76 -32.47
CA VAL A 7 -32.23 -14.87 -31.03
C VAL A 7 -33.40 -13.97 -30.65
N SER A 8 -34.41 -14.56 -30.03
CA SER A 8 -35.63 -13.90 -29.57
C SER A 8 -35.36 -13.08 -28.28
N GLN A 9 -35.75 -11.82 -28.31
CA GLN A 9 -35.90 -10.97 -27.14
C GLN A 9 -37.15 -11.41 -26.37
N ARG A 10 -36.96 -11.75 -25.08
CA ARG A 10 -38.06 -11.76 -24.10
C ARG A 10 -37.80 -10.66 -23.08
N SER A 11 -38.68 -9.68 -23.12
CA SER A 11 -38.86 -8.65 -22.10
C SER A 11 -39.41 -9.26 -20.82
N ALA A 12 -38.77 -8.94 -19.69
CA ALA A 12 -39.41 -8.98 -18.38
C ALA A 12 -38.98 -7.72 -17.60
N ARG A 13 -39.87 -6.74 -17.58
CA ARG A 13 -39.83 -5.64 -16.63
C ARG A 13 -40.25 -6.17 -15.27
N SER A 14 -39.40 -6.05 -14.25
CA SER A 14 -39.88 -5.94 -12.88
C SER A 14 -39.14 -4.76 -12.23
N ARG A 15 -39.91 -3.71 -11.99
CA ARG A 15 -39.57 -2.62 -11.08
C ARG A 15 -39.58 -3.18 -9.68
N THR A 16 -38.42 -3.18 -9.00
CA THR A 16 -38.36 -3.14 -7.54
C THR A 16 -37.48 -1.97 -7.18
N GLY A 17 -38.08 -1.00 -6.52
CA GLY A 17 -37.42 0.15 -5.94
C GLY A 17 -36.39 -0.33 -4.91
N GLY A 18 -35.12 -0.12 -5.20
CA GLY A 18 -34.06 -0.24 -4.23
C GLY A 18 -34.08 0.98 -3.32
N ALA A 19 -34.37 0.76 -2.05
CA ALA A 19 -34.06 1.70 -0.99
C ALA A 19 -32.54 2.00 -0.99
N PRO A 20 -32.09 3.19 -0.53
CA PRO A 20 -30.67 3.52 -0.42
C PRO A 20 -29.98 2.49 0.48
N PRO A 21 -28.68 2.22 0.29
CA PRO A 21 -27.95 1.29 1.14
C PRO A 21 -27.97 1.84 2.57
N GLY A 22 -28.98 1.41 3.31
CA GLY A 22 -29.10 1.69 4.73
C GLY A 22 -27.98 0.98 5.46
N SER A 23 -27.32 1.75 6.33
CA SER A 23 -26.59 1.33 7.53
C SER A 23 -26.45 -0.20 7.64
N ALA A 24 -25.34 -0.73 7.14
CA ALA A 24 -24.94 -2.07 7.53
C ALA A 24 -24.82 -2.05 9.07
N ARG A 25 -25.81 -2.55 9.78
CA ARG A 25 -25.68 -2.91 11.19
C ARG A 25 -24.49 -3.88 11.21
N VAL A 26 -23.38 -3.42 11.74
CA VAL A 26 -22.25 -4.25 12.12
C VAL A 26 -22.83 -5.20 13.15
N ALA A 27 -23.22 -6.40 12.72
CA ALA A 27 -23.57 -7.46 13.64
C ALA A 27 -22.26 -7.86 14.32
N VAL A 28 -22.03 -7.28 15.48
CA VAL A 28 -21.04 -7.76 16.43
C VAL A 28 -21.46 -9.21 16.70
N ARG A 29 -20.72 -10.17 16.17
CA ARG A 29 -20.83 -11.56 16.60
C ARG A 29 -20.26 -11.60 18.02
N ASP A 30 -21.13 -11.29 18.95
CA ASP A 30 -20.87 -11.44 20.39
C ASP A 30 -20.54 -12.89 20.69
N GLU A 31 -19.57 -13.10 21.57
CA GLU A 31 -19.41 -14.22 22.51
C GLU A 31 -18.34 -15.29 22.23
N GLN A 32 -17.70 -15.43 21.07
CA GLN A 32 -16.73 -16.53 20.93
C GLN A 32 -15.26 -16.17 21.11
N VAL A 33 -14.90 -14.88 21.21
CA VAL A 33 -13.48 -14.43 21.20
C VAL A 33 -13.07 -13.71 22.48
N LEU A 34 -14.01 -13.28 23.31
CA LEU A 34 -13.73 -12.50 24.50
C LEU A 34 -13.78 -13.38 25.75
N SER A 35 -12.80 -13.24 26.65
CA SER A 35 -12.95 -13.78 27.99
C SER A 35 -14.27 -13.22 28.57
N ALA A 36 -15.23 -14.07 28.86
CA ALA A 36 -16.52 -13.66 29.44
C ALA A 36 -16.32 -12.86 30.72
N ALA A 37 -15.25 -13.12 31.46
CA ALA A 37 -14.85 -12.37 32.65
C ALA A 37 -14.42 -10.95 32.32
N ALA A 38 -13.57 -10.74 31.29
CA ALA A 38 -13.13 -9.41 30.87
C ALA A 38 -14.32 -8.52 30.46
N ALA A 39 -15.25 -9.06 29.67
CA ALA A 39 -16.47 -8.36 29.27
C ALA A 39 -17.37 -8.02 30.47
N ARG A 40 -17.49 -8.93 31.44
CA ARG A 40 -18.27 -8.71 32.64
C ARG A 40 -17.64 -7.63 33.53
N ILE A 41 -16.32 -7.68 33.74
CA ILE A 41 -15.59 -6.70 34.57
C ILE A 41 -15.65 -5.32 33.89
N ALA A 42 -15.45 -5.22 32.58
CA ALA A 42 -15.54 -3.96 31.85
C ALA A 42 -16.94 -3.32 32.01
N ARG A 43 -18.00 -4.11 31.84
CA ARG A 43 -19.40 -3.66 32.04
C ARG A 43 -19.70 -3.28 33.47
N GLU A 44 -19.27 -4.09 34.42
CA GLU A 44 -19.50 -3.80 35.86
C GLU A 44 -18.77 -2.53 36.31
N ALA A 45 -17.54 -2.32 35.80
CA ALA A 45 -16.74 -1.12 36.10
C ALA A 45 -17.34 0.20 35.57
N LEU A 46 -18.40 0.13 34.76
CA LEU A 46 -19.13 1.29 34.25
C LEU A 46 -20.34 1.68 35.06
N ARG A 47 -20.74 0.85 36.01
CA ARG A 47 -21.90 1.13 36.86
C ARG A 47 -21.56 2.24 37.85
N ALA A 48 -22.52 3.11 38.09
CA ALA A 48 -22.37 4.24 39.06
C ALA A 48 -22.16 3.78 40.48
N ASP A 49 -22.68 2.59 40.85
CA ASP A 49 -22.66 2.00 42.18
C ASP A 49 -21.59 0.90 42.36
N VAL A 50 -20.63 0.79 41.41
CA VAL A 50 -19.60 -0.25 41.43
C VAL A 50 -18.66 -0.08 42.63
N SER A 51 -18.29 -1.19 43.25
CA SER A 51 -17.25 -1.24 44.28
C SER A 51 -16.01 -2.00 43.79
N ILE A 52 -14.84 -1.64 44.36
CA ILE A 52 -13.57 -2.36 44.07
C ILE A 52 -13.72 -3.83 44.47
N GLU A 53 -14.45 -4.13 45.56
CA GLU A 53 -14.66 -5.49 46.01
C GLU A 53 -15.50 -6.31 45.03
N SER A 54 -16.51 -5.72 44.39
CA SER A 54 -17.33 -6.41 43.38
C SER A 54 -16.48 -6.78 42.16
N LEU A 55 -15.62 -5.86 41.70
CA LEU A 55 -14.71 -6.09 40.60
C LEU A 55 -13.61 -7.12 40.94
N ALA A 56 -13.05 -7.07 42.13
CA ALA A 56 -12.08 -8.04 42.62
C ALA A 56 -12.68 -9.45 42.67
N LYS A 57 -13.94 -9.61 43.13
CA LYS A 57 -14.66 -10.89 43.12
C LYS A 57 -14.84 -11.43 41.70
N LEU A 58 -15.16 -10.58 40.74
CA LEU A 58 -15.25 -10.99 39.32
C LEU A 58 -13.90 -11.41 38.78
N ALA A 59 -12.82 -10.69 39.09
CA ALA A 59 -11.46 -11.01 38.70
C ALA A 59 -10.98 -12.36 39.30
N HIS A 60 -11.31 -12.63 40.57
CA HIS A 60 -11.01 -13.90 41.23
C HIS A 60 -11.76 -15.09 40.64
N ALA A 61 -12.92 -14.86 40.04
CA ALA A 61 -13.74 -15.92 39.46
C ALA A 61 -13.17 -16.50 38.15
N ASP A 62 -12.19 -15.81 37.55
CA ASP A 62 -11.51 -16.25 36.31
C ASP A 62 -9.99 -16.25 36.51
N ALA A 63 -9.41 -17.43 36.62
CA ALA A 63 -7.98 -17.59 36.89
C ALA A 63 -7.10 -17.00 35.77
N ALA A 64 -7.52 -17.10 34.50
CA ALA A 64 -6.78 -16.54 33.38
C ALA A 64 -6.77 -15.02 33.43
N PHE A 65 -7.92 -14.41 33.70
CA PHE A 65 -8.02 -12.96 33.93
C PHE A 65 -7.17 -12.53 35.11
N ALA A 66 -7.24 -13.25 36.23
CA ALA A 66 -6.47 -12.98 37.45
C ALA A 66 -4.95 -12.98 37.20
N MET A 67 -4.44 -13.98 36.49
CA MET A 67 -3.04 -14.07 36.14
C MET A 67 -2.60 -12.92 35.22
N LYS A 68 -3.37 -12.61 34.17
CA LYS A 68 -3.07 -11.51 33.24
C LYS A 68 -3.15 -10.16 33.94
N LEU A 69 -4.11 -9.97 34.84
CA LEU A 69 -4.21 -8.77 35.70
C LEU A 69 -2.93 -8.58 36.52
N LEU A 70 -2.49 -9.61 37.23
CA LEU A 70 -1.28 -9.53 38.09
C LEU A 70 -0.01 -9.35 37.22
N ALA A 71 0.11 -10.01 36.11
CA ALA A 71 1.23 -9.86 35.18
C ALA A 71 1.31 -8.42 34.67
N LEU A 72 0.19 -7.87 34.19
CA LEU A 72 0.13 -6.50 33.68
C LEU A 72 0.43 -5.44 34.73
N VAL A 73 -0.12 -5.57 35.94
CA VAL A 73 0.13 -4.63 37.05
C VAL A 73 1.59 -4.63 37.50
N ASN A 74 2.27 -5.78 37.40
CA ASN A 74 3.68 -5.93 37.73
C ASN A 74 4.63 -5.64 36.59
N SER A 75 4.14 -5.39 35.37
CA SER A 75 5.00 -5.05 34.25
C SER A 75 5.68 -3.69 34.45
N PRO A 76 6.90 -3.49 33.96
CA PRO A 76 7.62 -2.20 34.03
C PRO A 76 6.85 -1.05 33.41
N ALA A 77 6.00 -1.31 32.40
CA ALA A 77 5.13 -0.30 31.80
C ALA A 77 4.14 0.33 32.78
N PHE A 78 3.78 -0.39 33.87
CA PHE A 78 2.93 0.12 34.94
C PHE A 78 3.72 0.61 36.17
N ALA A 79 5.06 0.50 36.13
CA ALA A 79 6.06 1.03 37.08
C ALA A 79 5.59 1.11 38.51
N ARG A 80 5.57 -0.01 39.25
CA ARG A 80 5.23 -0.08 40.65
C ARG A 80 6.49 -0.36 41.48
N SER A 81 6.58 0.30 42.66
CA SER A 81 7.72 0.14 43.57
C SER A 81 7.76 -1.21 44.30
N ARG A 82 6.66 -1.98 44.29
CA ARG A 82 6.54 -3.30 44.89
C ARG A 82 5.71 -4.22 44.03
N ALA A 83 6.14 -5.49 43.91
CA ALA A 83 5.38 -6.52 43.25
C ALA A 83 4.05 -6.79 43.97
N VAL A 84 3.00 -6.95 43.18
CA VAL A 84 1.63 -7.23 43.64
C VAL A 84 1.36 -8.70 43.43
N SER A 85 1.04 -9.43 44.51
CA SER A 85 0.80 -10.88 44.51
C SER A 85 -0.66 -11.29 44.72
N ASP A 86 -1.52 -10.32 45.09
CA ASP A 86 -2.91 -10.56 45.40
C ASP A 86 -3.84 -9.66 44.57
N ILE A 87 -4.96 -10.23 44.08
CA ILE A 87 -5.92 -9.54 43.22
C ILE A 87 -6.62 -8.40 43.97
N ASN A 88 -6.92 -8.57 45.29
CA ASN A 88 -7.51 -7.48 46.05
C ASN A 88 -6.54 -6.31 46.20
N GLN A 89 -5.26 -6.62 46.37
CA GLN A 89 -4.20 -5.61 46.37
C GLN A 89 -4.08 -4.95 45.01
N ALA A 90 -4.09 -5.72 43.90
CA ALA A 90 -4.10 -5.20 42.53
C ALA A 90 -5.32 -4.29 42.30
N ALA A 91 -6.50 -4.75 42.70
CA ALA A 91 -7.75 -4.00 42.60
C ALA A 91 -7.73 -2.71 43.38
N SER A 92 -7.23 -2.75 44.64
CA SER A 92 -7.11 -1.57 45.50
C SER A 92 -6.10 -0.55 44.95
N LEU A 93 -4.99 -1.00 44.40
CA LEU A 93 -3.93 -0.16 43.80
C LEU A 93 -4.35 0.48 42.47
N LEU A 94 -5.05 -0.27 41.62
CA LEU A 94 -5.53 0.21 40.33
C LEU A 94 -6.79 1.05 40.47
N GLY A 95 -7.60 0.75 41.49
CA GLY A 95 -8.95 1.30 41.62
C GLY A 95 -9.88 0.79 40.49
N ILE A 96 -11.10 1.33 40.49
CA ILE A 96 -12.11 0.96 39.47
C ILE A 96 -11.64 1.27 38.04
N ARG A 97 -11.00 2.42 37.86
CA ARG A 97 -10.53 2.87 36.53
C ARG A 97 -9.44 1.98 35.96
N GLY A 98 -8.43 1.64 36.79
CA GLY A 98 -7.36 0.76 36.37
C GLY A 98 -7.83 -0.66 36.06
N LEU A 99 -8.72 -1.24 36.88
CA LEU A 99 -9.33 -2.55 36.61
C LEU A 99 -10.14 -2.54 35.33
N ARG A 100 -10.88 -1.46 35.06
CA ARG A 100 -11.58 -1.27 33.79
C ARG A 100 -10.61 -1.27 32.62
N SER A 101 -9.50 -0.51 32.71
CA SER A 101 -8.49 -0.42 31.64
C SER A 101 -7.85 -1.78 31.34
N VAL A 102 -7.54 -2.57 32.36
CA VAL A 102 -7.04 -3.94 32.21
C VAL A 102 -8.07 -4.84 31.55
N ALA A 103 -9.32 -4.79 31.98
CA ALA A 103 -10.41 -5.57 31.37
C ALA A 103 -10.58 -5.22 29.87
N LEU A 104 -10.53 -3.92 29.55
CA LEU A 104 -10.60 -3.44 28.16
C LEU A 104 -9.38 -3.89 27.34
N SER A 105 -8.18 -3.92 27.93
CA SER A 105 -6.99 -4.43 27.26
C SER A 105 -7.15 -5.89 26.85
N LEU A 106 -7.70 -6.71 27.74
CA LEU A 106 -7.98 -8.12 27.47
C LEU A 106 -9.11 -8.30 26.45
N LEU A 107 -10.09 -7.39 26.41
CA LEU A 107 -11.12 -7.36 25.38
C LEU A 107 -10.52 -7.10 23.99
N VAL A 108 -9.66 -6.08 23.88
CA VAL A 108 -9.04 -5.73 22.59
C VAL A 108 -8.11 -6.85 22.10
N SER A 109 -7.33 -7.46 23.02
CA SER A 109 -6.51 -8.64 22.69
C SER A 109 -7.36 -9.79 22.14
N GLY A 110 -8.58 -9.96 22.65
CA GLY A 110 -9.54 -10.95 22.13
C GLY A 110 -10.18 -10.59 20.79
N LEU A 111 -10.16 -9.33 20.37
CA LEU A 111 -10.64 -8.92 19.05
C LEU A 111 -9.68 -9.33 17.92
N CYS A 112 -8.40 -9.54 18.24
CA CYS A 112 -7.40 -9.92 17.24
C CYS A 112 -7.59 -11.40 16.85
N PRO A 113 -7.80 -11.71 15.56
CA PRO A 113 -7.82 -13.10 15.12
C PRO A 113 -6.52 -13.82 15.48
N GLN A 114 -6.59 -15.12 15.74
CA GLN A 114 -5.40 -15.92 16.03
C GLN A 114 -4.55 -16.09 14.76
N GLY A 115 -3.23 -15.94 14.87
CA GLY A 115 -2.30 -16.21 13.79
C GLY A 115 -1.22 -15.15 13.59
N GLU A 116 -0.20 -15.53 12.84
CA GLU A 116 0.99 -14.71 12.58
C GLU A 116 0.66 -13.36 11.92
N SER A 117 -0.30 -13.34 11.03
CA SER A 117 -0.74 -12.11 10.34
C SER A 117 -1.29 -11.03 11.29
N CYS A 118 -1.75 -11.41 12.47
CA CYS A 118 -2.31 -10.46 13.45
C CYS A 118 -1.28 -9.86 14.39
N ARG A 119 -0.05 -10.36 14.41
CA ARG A 119 1.05 -9.82 15.23
C ARG A 119 1.26 -8.34 14.99
N VAL A 120 1.25 -7.91 13.72
CA VAL A 120 1.43 -6.50 13.32
C VAL A 120 0.31 -5.62 13.88
N LEU A 121 -0.95 -6.05 13.78
CA LEU A 121 -2.09 -5.28 14.27
C LEU A 121 -2.05 -5.13 15.79
N MET A 122 -1.72 -6.22 16.50
CA MET A 122 -1.60 -6.17 17.96
C MET A 122 -0.40 -5.33 18.40
N ALA A 123 0.76 -5.48 17.74
CA ALA A 123 1.93 -4.65 18.00
C ALA A 123 1.60 -3.15 17.84
N ASN A 124 0.87 -2.79 16.80
CA ASN A 124 0.45 -1.42 16.52
C ASN A 124 -0.50 -0.89 17.60
N SER A 125 -1.48 -1.68 18.02
CA SER A 125 -2.40 -1.30 19.11
C SER A 125 -1.66 -1.11 20.44
N LEU A 126 -0.71 -2.01 20.76
CA LEU A 126 0.08 -1.89 21.98
C LEU A 126 1.05 -0.70 21.94
N ARG A 127 1.64 -0.40 20.78
CA ARG A 127 2.48 0.81 20.63
C ARG A 127 1.69 2.08 20.96
N ARG A 128 0.46 2.19 20.47
CA ARG A 128 -0.42 3.34 20.75
C ARG A 128 -0.80 3.40 22.22
N ALA A 129 -1.11 2.25 22.82
CA ALA A 129 -1.44 2.19 24.25
C ALA A 129 -0.28 2.67 25.14
N VAL A 130 0.92 2.15 24.90
CA VAL A 130 2.13 2.53 25.64
C VAL A 130 2.49 3.99 25.35
N ALA A 131 2.41 4.45 24.10
CA ALA A 131 2.66 5.83 23.73
C ALA A 131 1.68 6.78 24.42
N CYS A 132 0.36 6.50 24.43
CA CYS A 132 -0.63 7.30 25.13
C CYS A 132 -0.30 7.43 26.63
N ARG A 133 0.04 6.31 27.29
CA ARG A 133 0.41 6.31 28.70
C ARG A 133 1.65 7.17 28.98
N ARG A 134 2.68 7.05 28.13
CA ARG A 134 3.95 7.79 28.26
C ARG A 134 3.77 9.28 28.01
N ILE A 135 3.08 9.64 26.94
CA ILE A 135 2.75 11.03 26.60
C ILE A 135 1.95 11.66 27.74
N ALA A 136 0.95 10.95 28.26
CA ALA A 136 0.16 11.41 29.40
C ALA A 136 1.00 11.66 30.66
N ALA A 137 1.96 10.79 30.94
CA ALA A 137 2.90 10.97 32.05
C ALA A 137 3.77 12.22 31.88
N GLU A 138 4.32 12.46 30.69
CA GLU A 138 5.10 13.65 30.37
C GLU A 138 4.28 14.96 30.47
N LEU A 139 2.99 14.89 30.14
CA LEU A 139 2.06 16.02 30.26
C LEU A 139 1.49 16.18 31.68
N GLY A 140 1.88 15.32 32.64
CA GLY A 140 1.42 15.39 34.02
C GLY A 140 -0.04 14.97 34.23
N ILE A 141 -0.62 14.20 33.32
CA ILE A 141 -1.99 13.68 33.41
C ILE A 141 -2.00 12.56 34.46
N LYS A 142 -3.01 12.61 35.36
CA LYS A 142 -3.08 11.68 36.48
C LYS A 142 -3.61 10.28 36.11
N ASP A 143 -4.56 10.22 35.21
CA ASP A 143 -5.23 8.96 34.81
C ASP A 143 -4.50 8.27 33.63
N LEU A 144 -3.30 7.75 33.92
CA LEU A 144 -2.45 7.07 32.94
C LEU A 144 -3.10 5.78 32.42
N ASP A 145 -3.91 5.12 33.24
CA ASP A 145 -4.55 3.86 32.88
C ASP A 145 -5.69 4.08 31.87
N ALA A 146 -6.43 5.18 32.02
CA ALA A 146 -7.42 5.57 31.03
C ALA A 146 -6.77 5.95 29.67
N CYS A 147 -5.62 6.65 29.71
CA CYS A 147 -4.87 6.97 28.50
C CYS A 147 -4.35 5.70 27.81
N PHE A 148 -3.82 4.73 28.58
CA PHE A 148 -3.41 3.43 28.04
C PHE A 148 -4.57 2.69 27.35
N ALA A 149 -5.72 2.57 28.04
CA ALA A 149 -6.89 1.92 27.47
C ALA A 149 -7.38 2.63 26.18
N THR A 150 -7.42 3.97 26.19
CA THR A 150 -7.78 4.75 25.00
C THR A 150 -6.84 4.45 23.84
N GLY A 151 -5.53 4.47 24.08
CA GLY A 151 -4.52 4.14 23.07
C GLY A 151 -4.71 2.75 22.45
N LEU A 152 -5.09 1.77 23.28
CA LEU A 152 -5.33 0.41 22.82
C LEU A 152 -6.55 0.30 21.90
N PHE A 153 -7.55 1.16 22.09
CA PHE A 153 -8.78 1.18 21.30
C PHE A 153 -8.66 1.99 20.00
N LEU A 154 -7.60 2.78 19.78
CA LEU A 154 -7.48 3.63 18.57
C LEU A 154 -7.67 2.84 17.28
N ASP A 155 -6.98 1.70 17.16
CA ASP A 155 -7.05 0.81 15.99
C ASP A 155 -8.10 -0.31 16.13
N SER A 156 -8.99 -0.28 17.13
CA SER A 156 -9.98 -1.34 17.35
C SER A 156 -10.91 -1.57 16.16
N GLY A 157 -11.21 -0.53 15.39
CA GLY A 157 -11.95 -0.64 14.13
C GLY A 157 -11.18 -1.41 13.05
N LEU A 158 -9.85 -1.30 13.02
CA LEU A 158 -9.00 -2.08 12.10
C LEU A 158 -8.96 -3.56 12.51
N LEU A 159 -8.91 -3.84 13.83
CA LEU A 159 -9.06 -5.20 14.36
C LEU A 159 -10.42 -5.80 14.00
N GLN A 160 -11.49 -5.00 14.02
CA GLN A 160 -12.81 -5.42 13.56
C GLN A 160 -12.82 -5.75 12.06
N HIS A 161 -12.15 -4.97 11.22
CA HIS A 161 -11.98 -5.29 9.80
C HIS A 161 -11.17 -6.59 9.62
N ALA A 162 -10.18 -6.83 10.47
CA ALA A 162 -9.37 -8.06 10.43
C ALA A 162 -10.19 -9.33 10.69
N GLN A 163 -11.26 -9.26 11.45
CA GLN A 163 -12.17 -10.40 11.66
C GLN A 163 -12.89 -10.83 10.37
N GLN A 164 -13.07 -9.91 9.42
CA GLN A 164 -13.68 -10.19 8.13
C GLN A 164 -12.63 -10.55 7.07
N ASN A 165 -11.51 -9.82 7.03
CA ASN A 165 -10.41 -10.04 6.10
C ASN A 165 -9.08 -9.59 6.73
N VAL A 166 -8.37 -10.53 7.33
CA VAL A 166 -7.10 -10.26 8.02
C VAL A 166 -6.01 -9.76 7.06
N GLY A 167 -5.94 -10.32 5.86
CA GLY A 167 -4.93 -9.93 4.87
C GLY A 167 -5.10 -8.47 4.44
N LEU A 168 -6.34 -8.03 4.23
CA LEU A 168 -6.65 -6.64 3.88
C LEU A 168 -6.34 -5.69 5.04
N ALA A 169 -6.74 -6.03 6.26
CA ALA A 169 -6.46 -5.21 7.46
C ALA A 169 -4.95 -5.05 7.68
N VAL A 170 -4.16 -6.12 7.55
CA VAL A 170 -2.69 -6.08 7.64
C VAL A 170 -2.08 -5.23 6.53
N SER A 171 -2.58 -5.34 5.28
CA SER A 171 -2.15 -4.50 4.16
C SER A 171 -2.41 -3.01 4.43
N ILE A 172 -3.56 -2.67 5.02
CA ILE A 172 -3.90 -1.30 5.40
C ILE A 172 -2.97 -0.81 6.52
N ALA A 173 -2.74 -1.65 7.54
CA ALA A 173 -1.88 -1.33 8.68
C ALA A 173 -0.40 -1.16 8.29
N GLY A 174 0.08 -1.88 7.29
CA GLY A 174 1.49 -1.93 6.86
C GLY A 174 1.98 -0.69 6.09
N GLY A 175 1.36 0.46 6.24
CA GLY A 175 1.78 1.70 5.58
C GLY A 175 1.68 2.92 6.48
N PRO A 176 2.09 4.10 6.00
CA PRO A 176 2.02 5.33 6.78
C PRO A 176 0.64 5.53 7.40
N ALA A 177 0.61 5.81 8.69
CA ALA A 177 -0.62 5.92 9.47
C ALA A 177 -1.65 6.88 8.86
N HIS A 178 -1.19 8.03 8.37
CA HIS A 178 -2.05 9.04 7.74
C HIS A 178 -2.66 8.61 6.38
N HIS A 179 -2.18 7.53 5.76
CA HIS A 179 -2.77 6.98 4.54
C HIS A 179 -3.82 5.89 4.79
N ARG A 180 -3.97 5.40 6.03
CA ARG A 180 -4.88 4.28 6.34
C ARG A 180 -6.32 4.58 5.98
N ILE A 181 -6.84 5.75 6.38
CA ILE A 181 -8.21 6.17 6.05
C ILE A 181 -8.44 6.23 4.55
N LEU A 182 -7.46 6.69 3.77
CA LEU A 182 -7.57 6.73 2.30
C LEU A 182 -7.62 5.34 1.70
N ARG A 183 -6.82 4.40 2.22
CA ARG A 183 -6.82 3.00 1.79
C ARG A 183 -8.13 2.31 2.12
N GLU A 184 -8.64 2.48 3.34
CA GLU A 184 -9.94 1.94 3.76
C GLU A 184 -11.07 2.41 2.84
N LYS A 185 -11.10 3.72 2.52
CA LYS A 185 -12.08 4.28 1.59
C LYS A 185 -11.93 3.72 0.17
N ALA A 186 -10.71 3.52 -0.31
CA ALA A 186 -10.44 2.94 -1.63
C ALA A 186 -10.93 1.48 -1.72
N GLU A 187 -10.87 0.73 -0.61
CA GLU A 187 -11.38 -0.64 -0.49
C GLU A 187 -12.88 -0.70 -0.14
N GLY A 188 -13.57 0.45 -0.08
CA GLY A 188 -14.99 0.52 0.25
C GLY A 188 -15.31 0.26 1.72
N LEU A 189 -14.31 0.33 2.61
CA LEU A 189 -14.49 0.13 4.04
C LEU A 189 -14.90 1.44 4.74
N THR A 190 -15.64 1.30 5.83
CA THR A 190 -15.85 2.41 6.77
C THR A 190 -14.52 2.67 7.50
N PRO A 191 -14.05 3.93 7.59
CA PRO A 191 -12.82 4.25 8.29
C PRO A 191 -12.77 3.71 9.72
N HIS A 192 -11.63 3.09 10.09
CA HIS A 192 -11.47 2.45 11.39
C HIS A 192 -11.74 3.37 12.61
N PRO A 193 -11.47 4.71 12.59
CA PRO A 193 -11.83 5.57 13.71
C PRO A 193 -13.33 5.61 13.97
N ILE A 194 -14.14 5.53 12.90
CA ILE A 194 -15.61 5.50 13.01
C ILE A 194 -16.07 4.16 13.56
N VAL A 195 -15.53 3.05 13.01
CA VAL A 195 -15.86 1.69 13.47
C VAL A 195 -15.45 1.49 14.93
N GLY A 196 -14.22 1.91 15.28
CA GLY A 196 -13.69 1.85 16.65
C GLY A 196 -14.49 2.68 17.63
N ALA A 197 -14.93 3.88 17.23
CA ALA A 197 -15.79 4.71 18.07
C ALA A 197 -17.14 4.05 18.35
N HIS A 198 -17.79 3.46 17.35
CA HIS A 198 -19.04 2.70 17.54
C HIS A 198 -18.83 1.48 18.43
N LEU A 199 -17.69 0.78 18.27
CA LEU A 199 -17.35 -0.34 19.14
C LEU A 199 -17.18 0.14 20.59
N ALA A 200 -16.47 1.23 20.81
CA ALA A 200 -16.28 1.83 22.12
C ALA A 200 -17.61 2.29 22.76
N GLU A 201 -18.52 2.86 21.96
CA GLU A 201 -19.89 3.18 22.40
C GLU A 201 -20.67 1.93 22.82
N SER A 202 -20.54 0.82 22.09
CA SER A 202 -21.20 -0.45 22.43
C SER A 202 -20.72 -1.06 23.73
N TYR A 203 -19.48 -0.77 24.10
CA TYR A 203 -18.89 -1.11 25.42
C TYR A 203 -19.12 -0.02 26.47
N ALA A 204 -19.92 0.99 26.15
CA ALA A 204 -20.24 2.14 27.04
C ALA A 204 -18.97 2.85 27.58
N LEU A 205 -17.93 2.99 26.75
CA LEU A 205 -16.74 3.75 27.13
C LEU A 205 -17.08 5.23 27.34
N PRO A 206 -16.29 5.97 28.15
CA PRO A 206 -16.49 7.39 28.36
C PRO A 206 -16.51 8.20 27.06
N ALA A 207 -17.31 9.25 27.00
CA ALA A 207 -17.51 10.05 25.82
C ALA A 207 -16.21 10.70 25.28
N ASP A 208 -15.29 11.07 26.20
CA ASP A 208 -13.95 11.58 25.86
C ASP A 208 -13.07 10.52 25.21
N THR A 209 -13.12 9.27 25.67
CA THR A 209 -12.45 8.13 25.03
C THR A 209 -13.01 7.88 23.63
N VAL A 210 -14.34 7.87 23.46
CA VAL A 210 -14.99 7.71 22.15
C VAL A 210 -14.59 8.85 21.20
N ALA A 211 -14.56 10.09 21.69
CA ALA A 211 -14.13 11.24 20.92
C ALA A 211 -12.66 11.10 20.48
N ALA A 212 -11.77 10.72 21.38
CA ALA A 212 -10.36 10.51 21.10
C ALA A 212 -10.15 9.43 20.02
N ILE A 213 -10.88 8.29 20.09
CA ILE A 213 -10.85 7.26 19.06
C ILE A 213 -11.32 7.79 17.70
N ARG A 214 -12.32 8.65 17.70
CA ARG A 214 -12.88 9.22 16.45
C ARG A 214 -11.94 10.20 15.76
N THR A 215 -11.13 10.94 16.53
CA THR A 215 -10.36 12.10 16.07
C THR A 215 -8.84 11.89 15.99
N HIS A 216 -8.33 10.70 16.32
CA HIS A 216 -6.87 10.47 16.39
C HIS A 216 -6.14 10.60 15.04
N HIS A 217 -6.85 10.64 13.93
CA HIS A 217 -6.33 10.91 12.59
C HIS A 217 -6.67 12.31 12.06
N ASP A 218 -7.19 13.21 12.89
CA ASP A 218 -7.48 14.57 12.46
C ASP A 218 -6.19 15.31 12.09
N ALA A 219 -6.30 16.28 11.19
CA ALA A 219 -5.15 17.05 10.69
C ALA A 219 -4.50 17.90 11.80
N GLU A 220 -5.31 18.38 12.76
CA GLU A 220 -4.86 19.19 13.89
C GLU A 220 -5.24 18.51 15.21
N PRO A 221 -4.49 18.79 16.31
CA PRO A 221 -4.75 18.19 17.60
C PRO A 221 -6.14 18.59 18.11
N PRO A 222 -6.91 17.64 18.67
CA PRO A 222 -8.19 17.94 19.33
C PRO A 222 -8.05 18.94 20.48
N ALA A 223 -9.16 19.59 20.88
CA ALA A 223 -9.16 20.59 21.93
C ALA A 223 -9.02 19.96 23.34
N ASP A 224 -9.50 18.71 23.52
CA ASP A 224 -9.44 18.02 24.79
C ASP A 224 -8.09 17.30 24.98
N VAL A 225 -7.68 17.17 26.24
CA VAL A 225 -6.36 16.65 26.59
C VAL A 225 -6.19 15.17 26.23
N LEU A 226 -7.24 14.35 26.40
CA LEU A 226 -7.18 12.92 26.04
C LEU A 226 -7.09 12.73 24.55
N GLY A 227 -7.84 13.54 23.79
CA GLY A 227 -7.74 13.58 22.34
C GLY A 227 -6.34 13.98 21.84
N GLN A 228 -5.71 14.99 22.48
CA GLN A 228 -4.33 15.39 22.18
C GLN A 228 -3.33 14.25 22.42
N VAL A 229 -3.47 13.54 23.55
CA VAL A 229 -2.63 12.37 23.86
C VAL A 229 -2.80 11.27 22.80
N ALA A 230 -4.03 10.92 22.46
CA ALA A 230 -4.35 9.90 21.46
C ALA A 230 -3.83 10.29 20.06
N TRP A 231 -4.04 11.55 19.69
CA TRP A 231 -3.57 12.11 18.42
C TRP A 231 -2.05 12.10 18.31
N LEU A 232 -1.31 12.51 19.35
CA LEU A 232 0.15 12.47 19.32
C LEU A 232 0.67 11.02 19.36
N ALA A 233 0.00 10.12 20.09
CA ALA A 233 0.37 8.71 20.12
C ALA A 233 0.30 8.04 18.76
N GLU A 234 -0.62 8.46 17.89
CA GLU A 234 -0.70 8.03 16.51
C GLU A 234 0.58 8.40 15.73
N TRP A 235 1.05 9.65 15.85
CA TRP A 235 2.29 10.10 15.19
C TRP A 235 3.52 9.36 15.71
N VAL A 236 3.60 9.16 17.03
CA VAL A 236 4.72 8.46 17.67
C VAL A 236 4.76 6.98 17.30
N ALA A 237 3.63 6.28 17.36
CA ALA A 237 3.53 4.89 16.95
C ALA A 237 3.80 4.72 15.45
N GLY A 238 3.33 5.65 14.63
CA GLY A 238 3.51 5.67 13.19
C GLY A 238 4.96 5.72 12.72
N VAL A 239 5.91 6.13 13.59
CA VAL A 239 7.35 6.08 13.29
C VAL A 239 7.80 4.64 13.01
N PHE A 240 7.29 3.67 13.78
CA PHE A 240 7.64 2.25 13.67
C PHE A 240 6.89 1.52 12.55
N GLU A 241 5.95 2.19 11.90
CA GLU A 241 5.12 1.66 10.82
C GLU A 241 5.49 2.27 9.46
N SER A 242 6.36 3.28 9.47
CA SER A 242 6.74 4.03 8.27
C SER A 242 7.93 3.39 7.56
N PRO A 243 7.90 3.26 6.22
CA PRO A 243 9.08 2.89 5.44
C PRO A 243 10.16 3.99 5.45
N ASP A 244 9.79 5.25 5.74
CA ASP A 244 10.70 6.39 5.90
C ASP A 244 10.69 6.82 7.37
N VAL A 245 11.51 6.13 8.16
CA VAL A 245 11.62 6.31 9.62
C VAL A 245 12.06 7.74 9.98
N GLU A 246 13.00 8.31 9.24
CA GLU A 246 13.53 9.64 9.52
C GLU A 246 12.47 10.73 9.30
N ARG A 247 11.75 10.65 8.21
CA ARG A 247 10.66 11.57 7.92
C ARG A 247 9.53 11.44 8.93
N ALA A 248 9.14 10.21 9.28
CA ALA A 248 8.12 9.96 10.28
C ALA A 248 8.52 10.50 11.66
N ARG A 249 9.80 10.30 12.05
CA ARG A 249 10.36 10.85 13.28
C ARG A 249 10.34 12.38 13.29
N ALA A 250 10.76 13.02 12.19
CA ALA A 250 10.72 14.48 12.07
C ALA A 250 9.29 15.02 12.20
N SER A 251 8.31 14.34 11.57
CA SER A 251 6.91 14.69 11.69
C SER A 251 6.40 14.52 13.13
N ALA A 252 6.71 13.41 13.80
CA ALA A 252 6.32 13.19 15.20
C ALA A 252 6.88 14.27 16.14
N LEU A 253 8.13 14.71 15.92
CA LEU A 253 8.75 15.81 16.67
C LEU A 253 8.05 17.14 16.44
N GLU A 254 7.68 17.45 15.19
CA GLU A 254 6.94 18.67 14.87
C GLU A 254 5.56 18.67 15.51
N GLN A 255 4.81 17.56 15.41
CA GLN A 255 3.48 17.48 16.00
C GLN A 255 3.51 17.51 17.54
N ALA A 256 4.54 16.93 18.16
CA ALA A 256 4.69 16.96 19.62
C ALA A 256 4.79 18.39 20.20
N GLN A 257 5.41 19.31 19.45
CA GLN A 257 5.50 20.73 19.84
C GLN A 257 4.11 21.37 19.95
N LYS A 258 3.14 20.95 19.10
CA LYS A 258 1.77 21.48 19.15
C LYS A 258 1.03 21.15 20.47
N VAL A 259 1.43 20.06 21.13
CA VAL A 259 0.85 19.64 22.41
C VAL A 259 1.77 19.90 23.61
N GLY A 260 2.87 20.63 23.40
CA GLY A 260 3.76 21.08 24.48
C GLY A 260 4.85 20.09 24.88
N LEU A 261 5.15 19.06 24.06
CA LEU A 261 6.25 18.13 24.31
C LEU A 261 7.51 18.54 23.54
N GLY A 262 8.65 18.51 24.22
CA GLY A 262 9.95 18.83 23.66
C GLY A 262 10.60 17.65 22.91
N ALA A 263 11.56 17.95 22.05
CA ALA A 263 12.26 16.96 21.24
C ALA A 263 12.96 15.87 22.07
N ALA A 264 13.56 16.23 23.20
CA ALA A 264 14.24 15.26 24.08
C ALA A 264 13.26 14.25 24.71
N GLN A 265 12.07 14.69 25.09
CA GLN A 265 11.03 13.84 25.64
C GLN A 265 10.52 12.83 24.59
N VAL A 266 10.27 13.30 23.36
CA VAL A 266 9.84 12.43 22.25
C VAL A 266 10.95 11.44 21.87
N ALA A 267 12.21 11.85 21.83
CA ALA A 267 13.33 10.95 21.56
C ALA A 267 13.39 9.84 22.62
N ALA A 268 13.37 10.19 23.90
CA ALA A 268 13.38 9.21 25.01
C ALA A 268 12.15 8.27 24.96
N LEU A 269 10.99 8.77 24.53
CA LEU A 269 9.79 7.97 24.35
C LEU A 269 9.98 6.96 23.21
N LEU A 270 10.45 7.41 22.05
CA LEU A 270 10.69 6.55 20.89
C LEU A 270 11.73 5.45 21.20
N ASP A 271 12.78 5.78 21.92
CA ASP A 271 13.85 4.81 22.27
C ASP A 271 13.31 3.73 23.27
N ALA A 272 12.45 4.11 24.19
CA ALA A 272 11.92 3.20 25.20
C ALA A 272 10.72 2.37 24.71
N LEU A 273 10.04 2.81 23.63
CA LEU A 273 8.74 2.26 23.23
C LEU A 273 8.80 0.76 22.85
N PRO A 274 9.76 0.27 22.05
CA PRO A 274 9.82 -1.15 21.68
C PRO A 274 9.93 -2.08 22.88
N GLY A 275 10.84 -1.76 23.82
CA GLY A 275 11.03 -2.55 25.04
C GLY A 275 9.78 -2.59 25.90
N GLN A 276 9.14 -1.45 26.12
CA GLN A 276 7.91 -1.36 26.92
C GLN A 276 6.72 -2.06 26.26
N VAL A 277 6.64 -2.04 24.94
CA VAL A 277 5.61 -2.80 24.20
C VAL A 277 5.83 -4.30 24.35
N SER A 278 7.08 -4.78 24.27
CA SER A 278 7.42 -6.19 24.51
C SER A 278 7.00 -6.65 25.91
N GLU A 279 7.31 -5.86 26.93
CA GLU A 279 6.95 -6.16 28.33
C GLU A 279 5.43 -6.24 28.53
N VAL A 280 4.67 -5.33 27.93
CA VAL A 280 3.19 -5.36 27.98
C VAL A 280 2.64 -6.53 27.19
N ALA A 281 3.20 -6.83 26.03
CA ALA A 281 2.79 -7.96 25.21
C ALA A 281 2.99 -9.29 25.95
N GLU A 282 4.13 -9.47 26.60
CA GLU A 282 4.43 -10.65 27.43
C GLU A 282 3.42 -10.77 28.58
N ALA A 283 3.15 -9.67 29.30
CA ALA A 283 2.20 -9.64 30.41
C ALA A 283 0.75 -9.96 29.96
N LEU A 284 0.37 -9.62 28.73
CA LEU A 284 -0.94 -9.92 28.16
C LEU A 284 -0.98 -11.29 27.44
N ASP A 285 0.14 -12.01 27.38
CA ASP A 285 0.28 -13.24 26.59
C ASP A 285 -0.14 -13.01 25.12
N SER A 286 0.30 -11.87 24.59
CA SER A 286 -0.02 -11.43 23.23
C SER A 286 1.20 -11.58 22.33
N ASP A 287 1.03 -12.29 21.21
CA ASP A 287 2.09 -12.43 20.22
C ASP A 287 2.16 -11.17 19.33
N VAL A 288 3.24 -10.41 19.47
CA VAL A 288 3.52 -9.19 18.69
C VAL A 288 4.67 -9.37 17.69
N GLY A 289 5.25 -10.57 17.64
CA GLY A 289 6.45 -10.82 16.85
C GLY A 289 7.67 -10.08 17.37
N GLU A 290 8.69 -9.98 16.52
CA GLU A 290 9.91 -9.23 16.81
C GLU A 290 9.66 -7.73 16.65
N LEU A 291 9.94 -6.96 17.71
CA LEU A 291 9.81 -5.51 17.70
C LEU A 291 11.19 -4.90 17.45
N HIS A 292 11.34 -4.27 16.30
CA HIS A 292 12.57 -3.58 15.94
C HIS A 292 12.66 -2.21 16.62
N ASP A 293 13.84 -1.86 17.10
CA ASP A 293 14.16 -0.49 17.51
C ASP A 293 14.38 0.41 16.27
N LEU A 294 14.58 1.71 16.50
CA LEU A 294 14.77 2.66 15.41
C LEU A 294 16.03 2.39 14.60
N GLU A 295 17.09 1.86 15.23
CA GLU A 295 18.36 1.56 14.54
C GLU A 295 18.19 0.34 13.63
N ALA A 296 17.55 -0.71 14.09
CA ALA A 296 17.22 -1.88 13.28
C ALA A 296 16.35 -1.50 12.07
N LEU A 297 15.30 -0.70 12.28
CA LEU A 297 14.44 -0.21 11.19
C LEU A 297 15.19 0.62 10.15
N ARG A 298 16.13 1.47 10.59
CA ARG A 298 16.98 2.25 9.67
C ARG A 298 17.91 1.36 8.86
N ASN A 299 18.50 0.35 9.49
CA ASN A 299 19.37 -0.60 8.82
C ASN A 299 18.61 -1.43 7.78
N ASP A 300 17.41 -1.87 8.10
CA ASP A 300 16.56 -2.62 7.18
C ASP A 300 16.10 -1.77 6.00
N ALA A 301 15.69 -0.52 6.25
CA ALA A 301 15.37 0.43 5.19
C ALA A 301 16.58 0.71 4.29
N GLY A 302 17.77 0.85 4.86
CA GLY A 302 19.02 1.03 4.13
C GLY A 302 19.35 -0.16 3.23
N ARG A 303 19.19 -1.40 3.73
CA ARG A 303 19.37 -2.62 2.94
C ARG A 303 18.37 -2.69 1.79
N LEU A 304 17.09 -2.45 2.05
CA LEU A 304 16.06 -2.46 1.03
C LEU A 304 16.34 -1.43 -0.09
N LEU A 305 16.76 -0.22 0.28
CA LEU A 305 17.14 0.81 -0.69
C LEU A 305 18.35 0.38 -1.53
N ALA A 306 19.35 -0.27 -0.93
CA ALA A 306 20.52 -0.79 -1.64
C ALA A 306 20.12 -1.87 -2.65
N ASP A 307 19.24 -2.80 -2.25
CA ASP A 307 18.72 -3.86 -3.13
C ASP A 307 17.92 -3.29 -4.30
N ILE A 308 17.04 -2.32 -4.04
CA ILE A 308 16.27 -1.62 -5.07
C ILE A 308 17.23 -0.89 -6.03
N HIS A 309 18.24 -0.20 -5.52
CA HIS A 309 19.22 0.49 -6.35
C HIS A 309 19.96 -0.48 -7.29
N GLN A 310 20.41 -1.62 -6.77
CA GLN A 310 21.05 -2.66 -7.55
C GLN A 310 20.13 -3.24 -8.64
N GLN A 311 18.85 -3.43 -8.35
CA GLN A 311 17.86 -3.86 -9.34
C GLN A 311 17.69 -2.81 -10.44
N TYR A 312 17.58 -1.52 -10.08
CA TYR A 312 17.47 -0.43 -11.05
C TYR A 312 18.70 -0.35 -11.97
N GLU A 313 19.91 -0.47 -11.42
CA GLU A 313 21.13 -0.52 -12.24
C GLU A 313 21.10 -1.69 -13.24
N GLY A 314 20.62 -2.86 -12.81
CA GLY A 314 20.42 -4.01 -13.67
C GLY A 314 19.44 -3.73 -14.83
N VAL A 315 18.32 -3.08 -14.54
CA VAL A 315 17.31 -2.70 -15.54
C VAL A 315 17.88 -1.67 -16.53
N ILE A 316 18.58 -0.64 -16.02
CA ILE A 316 19.20 0.41 -16.86
C ILE A 316 20.22 -0.22 -17.82
N ARG A 317 21.08 -1.11 -17.32
CA ARG A 317 22.06 -1.82 -18.16
C ARG A 317 21.35 -2.64 -19.25
N LYS A 318 20.32 -3.40 -18.91
CA LYS A 318 19.56 -4.20 -19.85
C LYS A 318 18.84 -3.35 -20.90
N LEU A 319 18.32 -2.20 -20.49
CA LEU A 319 17.72 -1.23 -21.42
C LEU A 319 18.78 -0.67 -22.39
N GLY A 320 19.98 -0.38 -21.92
CA GLY A 320 21.12 0.04 -22.76
C GLY A 320 21.45 -1.01 -23.83
N GLU A 321 21.61 -2.28 -23.44
CA GLU A 321 21.86 -3.39 -24.35
C GLU A 321 20.77 -3.53 -25.43
N LEU A 322 19.49 -3.40 -25.03
CA LEU A 322 18.36 -3.48 -25.97
C LEU A 322 18.30 -2.29 -26.93
N LEU A 323 18.68 -1.10 -26.49
CA LEU A 323 18.76 0.08 -27.37
C LEU A 323 19.87 -0.08 -28.41
N GLU A 324 21.06 -0.54 -28.04
CA GLU A 324 22.16 -0.82 -28.95
C GLU A 324 21.77 -1.89 -29.99
N GLU A 325 21.13 -2.97 -29.55
CA GLU A 325 20.64 -4.03 -30.45
C GLU A 325 19.57 -3.50 -31.40
N LYS A 326 18.63 -2.71 -30.93
CA LYS A 326 17.61 -2.04 -31.74
C LYS A 326 18.26 -1.17 -32.85
N ASP A 327 19.26 -0.37 -32.44
CA ASP A 327 19.94 0.53 -33.41
C ASP A 327 20.73 -0.26 -34.46
N ARG A 328 21.39 -1.36 -34.07
CA ARG A 328 22.04 -2.29 -34.98
C ARG A 328 21.05 -2.89 -35.98
N LEU A 329 19.94 -3.45 -35.50
CA LEU A 329 18.90 -4.05 -36.34
C LEU A 329 18.25 -3.01 -37.28
N THR A 330 18.08 -1.78 -36.81
CA THR A 330 17.55 -0.69 -37.65
C THR A 330 18.48 -0.36 -38.81
N GLU A 331 19.78 -0.29 -38.54
CA GLU A 331 20.79 -0.05 -39.60
C GLU A 331 20.90 -1.23 -40.60
N GLU A 332 20.84 -2.46 -40.12
CA GLU A 332 20.80 -3.65 -40.99
C GLU A 332 19.56 -3.65 -41.87
N LEU A 333 18.38 -3.32 -41.33
CA LEU A 333 17.13 -3.21 -42.06
C LEU A 333 17.21 -2.09 -43.12
N ARG A 334 17.80 -0.93 -42.80
CA ARG A 334 18.02 0.17 -43.74
C ARG A 334 18.87 -0.29 -44.95
N LYS A 335 20.01 -0.96 -44.69
CA LYS A 335 20.90 -1.48 -45.76
C LYS A 335 20.21 -2.53 -46.62
N ALA A 336 19.46 -3.45 -45.97
CA ALA A 336 18.70 -4.45 -46.74
C ALA A 336 17.62 -3.80 -47.60
N ASN A 337 16.91 -2.80 -47.10
CA ASN A 337 15.91 -2.07 -47.89
C ASN A 337 16.52 -1.29 -49.05
N GLU A 338 17.70 -0.68 -48.89
CA GLU A 338 18.43 -0.01 -49.97
C GLU A 338 18.85 -0.99 -51.04
N THR A 339 19.37 -2.16 -50.65
CA THR A 339 19.75 -3.23 -51.57
C THR A 339 18.55 -3.76 -52.36
N LEU A 340 17.45 -4.08 -51.65
CA LEU A 340 16.21 -4.50 -52.30
C LEU A 340 15.64 -3.41 -53.21
N GLY A 341 15.71 -2.15 -52.81
CA GLY A 341 15.30 -1.00 -53.62
C GLY A 341 16.10 -0.89 -54.91
N SER A 342 17.41 -1.09 -54.87
CA SER A 342 18.27 -1.08 -56.06
C SER A 342 17.96 -2.25 -56.99
N LEU A 343 17.85 -3.47 -56.46
CA LEU A 343 17.49 -4.67 -57.23
C LEU A 343 16.10 -4.56 -57.88
N ALA A 344 15.14 -3.95 -57.19
CA ALA A 344 13.79 -3.75 -57.73
C ALA A 344 13.67 -2.66 -58.81
N ARG A 345 14.70 -1.82 -59.00
CA ARG A 345 14.71 -0.68 -59.94
C ARG A 345 15.66 -0.82 -61.08
N THR A 346 16.54 -1.85 -61.11
CA THR A 346 17.52 -2.11 -62.15
C THR A 346 17.13 -3.33 -62.96
N ASP A 347 17.40 -3.29 -64.25
CA ASP A 347 17.31 -4.45 -65.14
C ASP A 347 18.55 -5.30 -64.95
N ALA A 348 18.37 -6.58 -64.66
CA ALA A 348 19.46 -7.50 -64.31
C ALA A 348 20.42 -7.76 -65.48
N LEU A 349 19.96 -7.61 -66.71
CA LEU A 349 20.79 -7.87 -67.94
C LEU A 349 21.60 -6.64 -68.29
N THR A 350 20.97 -5.49 -68.34
CA THR A 350 21.58 -4.26 -68.88
C THR A 350 22.20 -3.36 -67.86
N GLY A 351 21.82 -3.51 -66.56
CA GLY A 351 22.20 -2.61 -65.46
C GLY A 351 21.51 -1.24 -65.50
N LEU A 352 20.66 -0.98 -66.46
CA LEU A 352 19.89 0.24 -66.64
C LEU A 352 18.69 0.25 -65.62
N PRO A 353 18.13 1.42 -65.33
CA PRO A 353 16.86 1.47 -64.67
C PRO A 353 15.78 0.69 -65.40
N ASN A 354 15.09 -0.21 -64.66
CA ASN A 354 14.03 -1.01 -65.26
C ASN A 354 12.79 -0.17 -65.58
N ARG A 355 11.83 -0.77 -66.31
CA ARG A 355 10.59 -0.10 -66.73
C ARG A 355 9.88 0.63 -65.55
N ARG A 356 9.82 0.02 -64.37
CA ARG A 356 9.18 0.62 -63.19
C ARG A 356 9.93 1.86 -62.73
N ALA A 357 11.24 1.81 -62.67
CA ALA A 357 12.07 2.97 -62.35
C ALA A 357 11.94 4.11 -63.37
N LEU A 358 11.82 3.78 -64.65
CA LEU A 358 11.57 4.76 -65.71
C LEU A 358 10.20 5.43 -65.55
N GLU A 359 9.14 4.67 -65.32
CA GLU A 359 7.79 5.20 -65.09
C GLU A 359 7.74 6.17 -63.91
N ASP A 360 8.36 5.82 -62.77
CA ASP A 360 8.48 6.68 -61.58
C ASP A 360 9.26 7.96 -61.88
N GLU A 361 10.35 7.88 -62.66
CA GLU A 361 11.18 9.04 -63.00
C GLU A 361 10.49 9.97 -63.99
N LEU A 362 9.76 9.45 -64.95
CA LEU A 362 8.94 10.22 -65.86
C LEU A 362 7.89 11.05 -65.14
N VAL A 363 7.19 10.45 -64.16
CA VAL A 363 6.20 11.17 -63.32
C VAL A 363 6.88 12.31 -62.57
N ARG A 364 8.06 12.07 -61.97
CA ARG A 364 8.83 13.10 -61.28
C ARG A 364 9.28 14.23 -62.15
N CYS A 365 9.90 13.89 -63.33
CA CYS A 365 10.38 14.87 -64.27
C CYS A 365 9.25 15.69 -64.89
N ALA A 366 8.11 15.06 -65.23
CA ALA A 366 6.93 15.76 -65.71
C ALA A 366 6.35 16.72 -64.66
N SER A 367 6.30 16.29 -63.41
CA SER A 367 5.84 17.13 -62.30
C SER A 367 6.77 18.32 -62.04
N ARG A 368 8.09 18.13 -62.17
CA ARG A 368 9.10 19.19 -62.07
C ARG A 368 8.96 20.18 -63.23
N ALA A 369 8.95 19.70 -64.48
CA ALA A 369 8.78 20.56 -65.67
C ALA A 369 7.52 21.40 -65.60
N ARG A 370 6.40 20.81 -65.09
CA ARG A 370 5.13 21.58 -64.91
C ARG A 370 5.28 22.69 -63.89
N ARG A 371 5.94 22.45 -62.74
CA ARG A 371 6.16 23.45 -61.72
C ARG A 371 7.08 24.59 -62.15
N GLU A 372 8.17 24.23 -62.85
CA GLU A 372 9.20 25.15 -63.29
C GLU A 372 8.88 25.79 -64.68
N LYS A 373 7.71 25.43 -65.24
CA LYS A 373 7.28 25.87 -66.60
C LYS A 373 8.35 25.58 -67.65
N GLY A 374 9.10 24.47 -67.44
CA GLY A 374 10.16 24.01 -68.33
C GLY A 374 9.68 22.96 -69.32
N TRP A 375 10.62 22.45 -70.12
CA TRP A 375 10.37 21.42 -71.08
C TRP A 375 10.91 20.08 -70.56
N LEU A 376 10.25 18.98 -70.98
CA LEU A 376 10.71 17.60 -70.81
C LEU A 376 10.82 16.99 -72.19
N SER A 377 11.97 16.42 -72.54
CA SER A 377 12.20 15.67 -73.81
C SER A 377 12.40 14.20 -73.44
N LEU A 378 11.82 13.34 -74.20
CA LEU A 378 11.98 11.87 -74.11
C LEU A 378 12.58 11.35 -75.36
N VAL A 379 13.68 10.56 -75.28
CA VAL A 379 14.32 9.88 -76.37
C VAL A 379 14.07 8.40 -76.21
N ALA A 380 13.54 7.75 -77.25
CA ALA A 380 13.38 6.31 -77.32
C ALA A 380 14.43 5.76 -78.23
N LEU A 381 15.12 4.69 -77.84
CA LEU A 381 16.12 3.99 -78.62
C LEU A 381 15.70 2.54 -78.77
N ASP A 382 15.93 1.97 -79.93
CA ASP A 382 15.70 0.56 -80.30
C ASP A 382 16.89 0.02 -81.03
N VAL A 383 17.13 -1.29 -80.94
CA VAL A 383 18.22 -1.95 -81.62
C VAL A 383 17.70 -2.53 -82.95
N ASP A 384 18.19 -1.95 -84.08
CA ASP A 384 17.76 -2.36 -85.40
C ASP A 384 18.01 -3.84 -85.61
N HIS A 385 17.02 -4.53 -86.20
CA HIS A 385 17.08 -5.94 -86.55
C HIS A 385 17.43 -6.91 -85.42
N PHE A 386 17.25 -6.54 -84.14
CA PHE A 386 17.63 -7.34 -82.97
C PHE A 386 17.06 -8.77 -82.97
N LYS A 387 15.84 -8.96 -83.46
CA LYS A 387 15.22 -10.28 -83.55
C LYS A 387 16.04 -11.14 -84.62
N LYS A 388 16.37 -10.60 -85.80
CA LYS A 388 17.16 -11.29 -86.76
C LYS A 388 18.57 -11.65 -86.34
N PHE A 389 19.15 -10.77 -85.44
CA PHE A 389 20.44 -11.01 -84.81
C PHE A 389 20.35 -12.20 -83.84
N ASN A 390 19.32 -12.26 -83.02
CA ASN A 390 19.07 -13.37 -82.06
C ASN A 390 18.83 -14.70 -82.84
N ASP A 391 18.05 -14.65 -83.95
CA ASP A 391 17.76 -15.84 -84.77
C ASP A 391 19.03 -16.39 -85.42
N THR A 392 20.02 -15.54 -85.71
CA THR A 392 21.27 -15.94 -86.39
C THR A 392 22.38 -16.35 -85.38
N HIS A 393 22.48 -15.65 -84.20
CA HIS A 393 23.61 -15.82 -83.30
C HIS A 393 23.23 -16.39 -81.93
N GLY A 394 21.93 -16.63 -81.70
CA GLY A 394 21.40 -17.14 -80.46
C GLY A 394 21.16 -16.05 -79.39
N HIS A 395 20.26 -16.35 -78.42
CA HIS A 395 19.86 -15.41 -77.38
C HIS A 395 21.03 -14.94 -76.49
N ALA A 396 22.02 -15.82 -76.25
CA ALA A 396 23.18 -15.43 -75.42
C ALA A 396 24.02 -14.32 -76.08
N ALA A 397 24.14 -14.32 -77.43
CA ALA A 397 24.80 -13.24 -78.20
C ALA A 397 23.95 -11.95 -78.14
N GLY A 398 22.62 -12.05 -78.21
CA GLY A 398 21.71 -10.92 -78.08
C GLY A 398 21.78 -10.30 -76.70
N ASP A 399 21.79 -11.10 -75.63
CA ASP A 399 21.96 -10.65 -74.27
C ASP A 399 23.27 -9.88 -74.07
N ALA A 400 24.39 -10.35 -74.70
CA ALA A 400 25.68 -9.65 -74.68
C ALA A 400 25.61 -8.28 -75.39
N VAL A 401 24.86 -8.18 -76.50
CA VAL A 401 24.63 -6.90 -77.18
C VAL A 401 23.82 -5.95 -76.32
N LEU A 402 22.73 -6.40 -75.73
CA LEU A 402 21.90 -5.56 -74.80
C LEU A 402 22.68 -5.10 -73.57
N ALA A 403 23.48 -5.98 -72.98
CA ALA A 403 24.35 -5.61 -71.85
C ALA A 403 25.43 -4.57 -72.28
N THR A 404 25.90 -4.64 -73.51
CA THR A 404 26.85 -3.67 -74.05
C THR A 404 26.17 -2.31 -74.28
N VAL A 405 24.97 -2.31 -74.86
CA VAL A 405 24.16 -1.10 -75.04
C VAL A 405 23.90 -0.45 -73.70
N GLY A 406 23.52 -1.25 -72.69
CA GLY A 406 23.33 -0.75 -71.31
C GLY A 406 24.56 -0.03 -70.78
N ARG A 407 25.77 -0.57 -70.99
CA ARG A 407 27.04 0.06 -70.56
C ARG A 407 27.40 1.33 -71.33
N VAL A 408 26.91 1.50 -72.50
CA VAL A 408 27.15 2.72 -73.28
C VAL A 408 26.19 3.85 -72.91
N LEU A 409 25.02 3.50 -72.42
CA LEU A 409 23.99 4.48 -72.04
C LEU A 409 24.13 5.02 -70.62
N VAL A 410 24.97 4.43 -69.80
CA VAL A 410 25.36 4.94 -68.51
C VAL A 410 26.60 5.81 -68.61
#